data_891c4053d458a160d2a3086078e3f336
#
_entry.id   891c4053d458a160d2a3086078e3f336
#
_cell.length_a   1.000
_cell.length_b   1.000
_cell.length_c   1.000
_cell.angle_alpha   90.00
_cell.angle_beta   90.00
_cell.angle_gamma   90.00
#
_symmetry.space_group_name_H-M   'P 1'
#
loop_
_entity.id
_entity.type
_entity.pdbx_description
1 polymer ?
#
loop_
_entity_poly.entity_id
_entity_poly.type
_entity_poly.pdbx_seq_one_letter_code
_entity_poly.pdbx_strand_id
1 'polypeptide(L)'
;MKFKDDAAYYAYAAGWSTVRRLPEKMAYKNFDRIADRLWKKDGGGVRQLEKNLGRVLPDASPAEIRELSRESMRNYFRYWCDAFRMPDWSHEKINDRFTCVNSEYLADALAQGNGAIMTLPHMGNWDHTGAWGALNYAPVTAIAEKLEPERLFDRFVEYRASLGLRIYPLGQKNVMNTLASELRNDNRMVALVSDRDLTAHGIEVDFFGEKTRMPAGAASLALRTGAPILPLTLWYEGPNACAEIHPPVTVPTGAPVGDDARNQPGYADAVSNMTQQVADAFAKGIAEHPTDWHMMQKLWLADLDQEKLAASDVAGGRGTEGGQ
;
A
#
# COMPACT_ATOMS: atom_id res chain seq x y z
N MET A 1 -26.75 -14.83 -8.87
CA MET A 1 -25.41 -14.30 -8.59
C MET A 1 -24.69 -13.93 -9.87
N LYS A 2 -24.40 -14.83 -10.82
CA LYS A 2 -23.65 -14.53 -12.07
C LYS A 2 -24.14 -13.32 -12.88
N PHE A 3 -25.43 -13.07 -13.01
CA PHE A 3 -25.97 -11.96 -13.84
C PHE A 3 -25.69 -10.57 -13.26
N LYS A 4 -25.63 -10.41 -11.93
CA LYS A 4 -25.26 -9.14 -11.28
C LYS A 4 -23.74 -8.89 -11.38
N ASP A 5 -22.95 -9.93 -11.30
CA ASP A 5 -21.50 -9.89 -11.39
C ASP A 5 -21.06 -9.55 -12.82
N ASP A 6 -21.74 -10.13 -13.84
CA ASP A 6 -21.50 -9.81 -15.24
C ASP A 6 -21.91 -8.35 -15.57
N ALA A 7 -23.05 -7.87 -15.07
CA ALA A 7 -23.49 -6.49 -15.29
C ALA A 7 -22.53 -5.46 -14.66
N ALA A 8 -22.04 -5.74 -13.45
CA ALA A 8 -21.05 -4.90 -12.79
C ALA A 8 -19.72 -4.88 -13.57
N TYR A 9 -19.26 -6.03 -14.04
CA TYR A 9 -18.05 -6.13 -14.85
C TYR A 9 -18.16 -5.33 -16.16
N TYR A 10 -19.26 -5.47 -16.91
CA TYR A 10 -19.44 -4.73 -18.18
C TYR A 10 -19.59 -3.23 -17.94
N ALA A 11 -20.28 -2.81 -16.87
CA ALA A 11 -20.38 -1.40 -16.51
C ALA A 11 -19.00 -0.82 -16.19
N TYR A 12 -18.18 -1.56 -15.43
CA TYR A 12 -16.82 -1.18 -15.11
C TYR A 12 -15.94 -1.11 -16.37
N ALA A 13 -15.98 -2.13 -17.23
CA ALA A 13 -15.22 -2.17 -18.48
C ALA A 13 -15.59 -1.04 -19.45
N ALA A 14 -16.88 -0.72 -19.57
CA ALA A 14 -17.37 0.40 -20.38
C ALA A 14 -16.92 1.76 -19.78
N GLY A 15 -17.01 1.92 -18.45
CA GLY A 15 -16.51 3.08 -17.73
C GLY A 15 -15.01 3.29 -17.98
N TRP A 16 -14.22 2.23 -17.83
CA TRP A 16 -12.78 2.26 -18.10
C TRP A 16 -12.47 2.71 -19.52
N SER A 17 -13.11 2.08 -20.52
CA SER A 17 -12.92 2.44 -21.94
C SER A 17 -13.31 3.90 -22.22
N THR A 18 -14.35 4.40 -21.57
CA THR A 18 -14.81 5.80 -21.72
C THR A 18 -13.78 6.78 -21.15
N VAL A 19 -13.30 6.52 -19.93
CA VAL A 19 -12.32 7.40 -19.26
C VAL A 19 -11.02 7.51 -20.06
N ARG A 20 -10.56 6.44 -20.69
CA ARG A 20 -9.37 6.43 -21.55
C ARG A 20 -9.51 7.35 -22.75
N ARG A 21 -10.70 7.46 -23.34
CA ARG A 21 -10.97 8.26 -24.54
C ARG A 21 -11.26 9.73 -24.26
N LEU A 22 -11.60 10.08 -23.03
CA LEU A 22 -11.87 11.47 -22.65
C LEU A 22 -10.60 12.31 -22.71
N PRO A 23 -10.69 13.59 -23.12
CA PRO A 23 -9.62 14.55 -22.88
C PRO A 23 -9.24 14.58 -21.40
N GLU A 24 -7.95 14.62 -21.12
CA GLU A 24 -7.42 14.44 -19.75
C GLU A 24 -8.06 15.40 -18.74
N LYS A 25 -8.13 16.70 -19.05
CA LYS A 25 -8.77 17.71 -18.20
C LYS A 25 -10.25 17.39 -17.90
N MET A 26 -10.95 16.80 -18.87
CA MET A 26 -12.36 16.41 -18.67
C MET A 26 -12.47 15.18 -17.78
N ALA A 27 -11.57 14.20 -17.94
CA ALA A 27 -11.54 13.02 -17.10
C ALA A 27 -11.35 13.43 -15.62
N TYR A 28 -10.30 14.17 -15.29
CA TYR A 28 -10.06 14.63 -13.91
C TYR A 28 -11.23 15.44 -13.36
N LYS A 29 -11.76 16.42 -14.12
CA LYS A 29 -12.91 17.21 -13.67
C LYS A 29 -14.15 16.37 -13.36
N ASN A 30 -14.36 15.27 -14.11
CA ASN A 30 -15.47 14.36 -13.84
C ASN A 30 -15.23 13.53 -12.57
N PHE A 31 -14.01 13.06 -12.36
CA PHE A 31 -13.63 12.34 -11.13
C PHE A 31 -13.72 13.24 -9.90
N ASP A 32 -13.30 14.52 -9.97
CA ASP A 32 -13.49 15.50 -8.91
C ASP A 32 -14.98 15.69 -8.56
N ARG A 33 -15.85 15.76 -9.56
CA ARG A 33 -17.30 15.89 -9.33
C ARG A 33 -17.89 14.64 -8.68
N ILE A 34 -17.38 13.45 -9.03
CA ILE A 34 -17.79 12.19 -8.39
C ILE A 34 -17.32 12.18 -6.94
N ALA A 35 -16.07 12.53 -6.69
CA ALA A 35 -15.49 12.65 -5.35
C ALA A 35 -16.31 13.61 -4.48
N ASP A 36 -16.58 14.82 -4.97
CA ASP A 36 -17.37 15.83 -4.26
C ASP A 36 -18.81 15.36 -3.95
N ARG A 37 -19.44 14.62 -4.87
CA ARG A 37 -20.79 14.06 -4.63
C ARG A 37 -20.78 13.00 -3.54
N LEU A 38 -19.78 12.12 -3.55
CA LEU A 38 -19.63 11.06 -2.54
C LEU A 38 -19.27 11.65 -1.18
N TRP A 39 -18.37 12.63 -1.16
CA TRP A 39 -18.03 13.37 0.05
C TRP A 39 -19.27 14.08 0.66
N LYS A 40 -20.09 14.75 -0.17
CA LYS A 40 -21.32 15.40 0.28
C LYS A 40 -22.38 14.45 0.85
N LYS A 41 -22.38 13.18 0.42
CA LYS A 41 -23.26 12.13 0.97
C LYS A 41 -22.89 11.74 2.39
N ASP A 42 -21.74 12.13 2.87
CA ASP A 42 -21.25 11.89 4.23
C ASP A 42 -21.37 10.43 4.67
N GLY A 43 -20.95 9.51 3.81
CA GLY A 43 -20.97 8.06 4.08
C GLY A 43 -19.99 7.64 5.17
N GLY A 44 -20.13 6.40 5.66
CA GLY A 44 -19.27 5.87 6.73
C GLY A 44 -17.77 5.97 6.43
N GLY A 45 -17.36 5.78 5.18
CA GLY A 45 -15.95 5.94 4.77
C GLY A 45 -15.44 7.36 4.89
N VAL A 46 -16.25 8.36 4.54
CA VAL A 46 -15.87 9.79 4.68
C VAL A 46 -15.72 10.16 6.15
N ARG A 47 -16.69 9.77 6.99
CA ARG A 47 -16.60 10.00 8.44
C ARG A 47 -15.41 9.31 9.10
N GLN A 48 -15.08 8.09 8.64
CA GLN A 48 -13.88 7.40 9.12
C GLN A 48 -12.61 8.10 8.66
N LEU A 49 -12.55 8.56 7.42
CA LEU A 49 -11.43 9.37 6.91
C LEU A 49 -11.22 10.63 7.76
N GLU A 50 -12.28 11.37 8.07
CA GLU A 50 -12.20 12.55 8.95
C GLU A 50 -11.69 12.21 10.35
N LYS A 51 -12.15 11.09 10.91
CA LYS A 51 -11.66 10.61 12.21
C LYS A 51 -10.18 10.25 12.15
N ASN A 52 -9.72 9.62 11.06
CA ASN A 52 -8.32 9.27 10.85
C ASN A 52 -7.47 10.53 10.67
N LEU A 53 -7.90 11.48 9.84
CA LEU A 53 -7.21 12.76 9.64
C LEU A 53 -7.12 13.59 10.94
N GLY A 54 -8.14 13.54 11.79
CA GLY A 54 -8.10 14.20 13.10
C GLY A 54 -7.03 13.64 14.04
N ARG A 55 -6.61 12.36 13.87
CA ARG A 55 -5.47 11.82 14.63
C ARG A 55 -4.12 12.23 14.03
N VAL A 56 -4.04 12.36 12.71
CA VAL A 56 -2.85 12.85 12.02
C VAL A 56 -2.59 14.32 12.33
N LEU A 57 -3.67 15.10 12.45
CA LEU A 57 -3.64 16.56 12.64
C LEU A 57 -4.46 16.95 13.88
N PRO A 58 -3.97 16.67 15.09
CA PRO A 58 -4.75 16.84 16.33
C PRO A 58 -5.12 18.30 16.63
N ASP A 59 -4.35 19.25 16.10
CA ASP A 59 -4.57 20.69 16.29
C ASP A 59 -5.52 21.29 15.23
N ALA A 60 -5.91 20.53 14.20
CA ALA A 60 -6.82 21.02 13.16
C ALA A 60 -8.26 21.09 13.66
N SER A 61 -8.95 22.18 13.33
CA SER A 61 -10.37 22.34 13.62
C SER A 61 -11.24 21.35 12.82
N PRO A 62 -12.47 21.04 13.29
CA PRO A 62 -13.40 20.20 12.54
C PRO A 62 -13.69 20.72 11.12
N ALA A 63 -13.67 22.03 10.91
CA ALA A 63 -13.88 22.63 9.59
C ALA A 63 -12.69 22.38 8.65
N GLU A 64 -11.46 22.48 9.16
CA GLU A 64 -10.25 22.16 8.42
C GLU A 64 -10.19 20.66 8.07
N ILE A 65 -10.49 19.78 9.02
CA ILE A 65 -10.56 18.32 8.77
C ILE A 65 -11.61 18.02 7.68
N ARG A 66 -12.75 18.70 7.72
CA ARG A 66 -13.80 18.53 6.71
C ARG A 66 -13.35 18.94 5.32
N GLU A 67 -12.61 20.04 5.15
CA GLU A 67 -12.08 20.45 3.84
C GLU A 67 -10.92 19.53 3.39
N LEU A 68 -10.03 19.14 4.29
CA LEU A 68 -8.96 18.16 4.00
C LEU A 68 -9.55 16.80 3.57
N SER A 69 -10.63 16.34 4.19
CA SER A 69 -11.30 15.10 3.78
C SER A 69 -11.86 15.18 2.36
N ARG A 70 -12.33 16.37 1.95
CA ARG A 70 -12.78 16.61 0.58
C ARG A 70 -11.64 16.51 -0.42
N GLU A 71 -10.51 17.12 -0.11
CA GLU A 71 -9.32 17.05 -0.95
C GLU A 71 -8.80 15.60 -1.04
N SER A 72 -8.75 14.91 0.10
CA SER A 72 -8.35 13.50 0.16
C SER A 72 -9.26 12.60 -0.71
N MET A 73 -10.57 12.83 -0.69
CA MET A 73 -11.50 12.13 -1.61
C MET A 73 -11.18 12.43 -3.08
N ARG A 74 -10.81 13.66 -3.44
CA ARG A 74 -10.40 14.00 -4.80
C ARG A 74 -9.09 13.31 -5.19
N ASN A 75 -8.09 13.27 -4.32
CA ASN A 75 -6.83 12.57 -4.55
C ASN A 75 -7.03 11.06 -4.72
N TYR A 76 -7.91 10.44 -3.90
CA TYR A 76 -8.30 9.04 -4.08
C TYR A 76 -8.98 8.79 -5.43
N PHE A 77 -9.88 9.67 -5.87
CA PHE A 77 -10.51 9.53 -7.18
C PHE A 77 -9.58 9.86 -8.34
N ARG A 78 -8.59 10.71 -8.12
CA ARG A 78 -7.50 10.96 -9.07
C ARG A 78 -6.67 9.69 -9.30
N TYR A 79 -6.31 8.94 -8.24
CA TYR A 79 -5.65 7.64 -8.36
C TYR A 79 -6.42 6.72 -9.33
N TRP A 80 -7.74 6.61 -9.16
CA TRP A 80 -8.57 5.79 -10.05
C TRP A 80 -8.60 6.32 -11.48
N CYS A 81 -8.67 7.63 -11.68
CA CYS A 81 -8.59 8.24 -12.99
C CYS A 81 -7.29 7.89 -13.71
N ASP A 82 -6.16 8.01 -13.00
CA ASP A 82 -4.84 7.66 -13.50
C ASP A 82 -4.73 6.17 -13.80
N ALA A 83 -5.15 5.29 -12.90
CA ALA A 83 -5.14 3.85 -13.08
C ALA A 83 -5.91 3.42 -14.35
N PHE A 84 -7.03 4.07 -14.66
CA PHE A 84 -7.77 3.80 -15.89
C PHE A 84 -7.05 4.30 -17.15
N ARG A 85 -6.26 5.35 -17.09
CA ARG A 85 -5.61 6.00 -18.24
C ARG A 85 -4.18 5.53 -18.47
N MET A 86 -3.50 5.07 -17.43
CA MET A 86 -2.07 4.71 -17.44
C MET A 86 -1.70 3.62 -18.47
N PRO A 87 -2.57 2.65 -18.84
CA PRO A 87 -2.26 1.72 -19.93
C PRO A 87 -1.97 2.38 -21.28
N ASP A 88 -2.41 3.62 -21.48
CA ASP A 88 -2.19 4.39 -22.71
C ASP A 88 -1.03 5.41 -22.56
N TRP A 89 -0.37 5.46 -21.40
CA TRP A 89 0.75 6.37 -21.22
C TRP A 89 2.03 5.79 -21.84
N SER A 90 2.77 6.63 -22.54
CA SER A 90 4.12 6.27 -22.96
C SER A 90 5.08 6.18 -21.78
N HIS A 91 6.19 5.47 -21.93
CA HIS A 91 7.24 5.43 -20.92
C HIS A 91 7.77 6.84 -20.58
N GLU A 92 7.89 7.71 -21.58
CA GLU A 92 8.24 9.11 -21.41
C GLU A 92 7.23 9.81 -20.48
N LYS A 93 5.93 9.66 -20.74
CA LYS A 93 4.88 10.27 -19.90
C LYS A 93 4.90 9.73 -18.46
N ILE A 94 5.17 8.43 -18.26
CA ILE A 94 5.32 7.84 -16.94
C ILE A 94 6.48 8.53 -16.19
N ASN A 95 7.61 8.74 -16.86
CA ASN A 95 8.78 9.41 -16.29
C ASN A 95 8.56 10.91 -16.06
N ASP A 96 8.04 11.62 -17.03
CA ASP A 96 7.86 13.09 -16.96
C ASP A 96 6.86 13.51 -15.88
N ARG A 97 5.96 12.59 -15.48
CA ARG A 97 4.93 12.84 -14.47
C ARG A 97 5.24 12.21 -13.12
N PHE A 98 6.46 11.80 -12.91
CA PHE A 98 6.89 11.20 -11.66
C PHE A 98 8.13 11.88 -11.09
N THR A 99 8.11 12.16 -9.80
CA THR A 99 9.26 12.70 -9.07
C THR A 99 9.55 11.79 -7.90
N CYS A 100 10.81 11.37 -7.75
CA CYS A 100 11.24 10.55 -6.61
C CYS A 100 12.34 11.25 -5.85
N VAL A 101 12.12 11.49 -4.56
CA VAL A 101 13.10 12.02 -3.63
C VAL A 101 13.86 10.86 -2.99
N ASN A 102 15.17 11.02 -2.83
CA ASN A 102 16.10 10.04 -2.24
C ASN A 102 16.11 8.69 -2.98
N SER A 103 16.00 8.71 -4.31
CA SER A 103 16.01 7.48 -5.13
C SER A 103 17.34 6.74 -5.08
N GLU A 104 18.42 7.36 -4.61
CA GLU A 104 19.72 6.76 -4.33
C GLU A 104 19.62 5.59 -3.33
N TYR A 105 18.73 5.64 -2.34
CA TYR A 105 18.53 4.50 -1.43
C TYR A 105 18.10 3.23 -2.18
N LEU A 106 17.27 3.37 -3.22
CA LEU A 106 16.87 2.23 -4.04
C LEU A 106 18.03 1.73 -4.91
N ALA A 107 18.79 2.64 -5.52
CA ALA A 107 19.96 2.27 -6.31
C ALA A 107 20.99 1.50 -5.46
N ASP A 108 21.29 2.01 -4.26
CA ASP A 108 22.22 1.40 -3.31
C ASP A 108 21.73 0.03 -2.82
N ALA A 109 20.42 -0.11 -2.56
CA ALA A 109 19.81 -1.36 -2.17
C ALA A 109 19.94 -2.43 -3.26
N LEU A 110 19.61 -2.11 -4.50
CA LEU A 110 19.70 -3.02 -5.64
C LEU A 110 21.15 -3.39 -5.99
N ALA A 111 22.09 -2.47 -5.76
CA ALA A 111 23.52 -2.74 -5.95
C ALA A 111 24.07 -3.84 -5.01
N GLN A 112 23.38 -4.13 -3.88
CA GLN A 112 23.73 -5.23 -2.98
C GLN A 112 23.38 -6.62 -3.55
N GLY A 113 22.52 -6.69 -4.58
CA GLY A 113 22.17 -7.93 -5.28
C GLY A 113 21.10 -8.80 -4.60
N ASN A 114 20.50 -8.34 -3.49
CA ASN A 114 19.45 -9.05 -2.75
C ASN A 114 18.05 -8.46 -2.99
N GLY A 115 17.87 -7.66 -4.03
CA GLY A 115 16.62 -6.92 -4.26
C GLY A 115 16.35 -5.83 -3.22
N ALA A 116 15.13 -5.30 -3.24
CA ALA A 116 14.67 -4.32 -2.26
C ALA A 116 13.22 -4.58 -1.86
N ILE A 117 12.89 -4.40 -0.59
CA ILE A 117 11.53 -4.50 -0.07
C ILE A 117 10.98 -3.07 0.09
N MET A 118 10.05 -2.69 -0.78
CA MET A 118 9.42 -1.39 -0.80
C MET A 118 8.14 -1.44 0.04
N THR A 119 8.11 -0.79 1.19
CA THR A 119 6.89 -0.69 2.00
C THR A 119 6.22 0.66 1.80
N LEU A 120 4.90 0.69 1.68
CA LEU A 120 4.15 1.92 1.44
C LEU A 120 2.77 1.86 2.14
N PRO A 121 2.23 3.01 2.56
CA PRO A 121 0.84 3.09 3.01
C PRO A 121 -0.12 3.18 1.84
N HIS A 122 -1.43 3.07 2.08
CA HIS A 122 -2.48 3.36 1.08
C HIS A 122 -2.51 4.87 0.77
N MET A 123 -1.56 5.35 -0.02
CA MET A 123 -1.28 6.76 -0.24
C MET A 123 -0.89 7.06 -1.69
N GLY A 124 -1.28 8.22 -2.20
CA GLY A 124 -0.89 8.70 -3.54
C GLY A 124 -1.20 7.73 -4.67
N ASN A 125 -0.23 7.48 -5.56
CA ASN A 125 -0.40 6.61 -6.73
C ASN A 125 0.66 5.49 -6.77
N TRP A 126 0.40 4.40 -6.09
CA TRP A 126 1.30 3.24 -6.03
C TRP A 126 1.45 2.51 -7.38
N ASP A 127 0.46 2.54 -8.27
CA ASP A 127 0.58 1.93 -9.60
C ASP A 127 1.53 2.73 -10.49
N HIS A 128 1.50 4.07 -10.43
CA HIS A 128 2.46 4.93 -11.14
C HIS A 128 3.87 4.76 -10.56
N THR A 129 3.99 4.76 -9.23
CA THR A 129 5.27 4.50 -8.54
C THR A 129 5.87 3.16 -8.96
N GLY A 130 5.06 2.11 -8.99
CA GLY A 130 5.48 0.78 -9.44
C GLY A 130 5.90 0.76 -10.90
N ALA A 131 5.14 1.41 -11.79
CA ALA A 131 5.47 1.51 -13.21
C ALA A 131 6.79 2.27 -13.44
N TRP A 132 6.98 3.40 -12.75
CA TRP A 132 8.23 4.17 -12.81
C TRP A 132 9.43 3.35 -12.30
N GLY A 133 9.26 2.68 -11.17
CA GLY A 133 10.30 1.81 -10.61
C GLY A 133 10.66 0.66 -11.55
N ALA A 134 9.66 0.01 -12.15
CA ALA A 134 9.88 -1.09 -13.11
C ALA A 134 10.61 -0.63 -14.38
N LEU A 135 10.37 0.60 -14.83
CA LEU A 135 11.03 1.17 -16.02
C LEU A 135 12.48 1.58 -15.75
N ASN A 136 12.80 2.06 -14.55
CA ASN A 136 14.07 2.74 -14.31
C ASN A 136 15.06 1.94 -13.44
N TYR A 137 14.59 0.92 -12.70
CA TYR A 137 15.41 0.21 -11.73
C TYR A 137 15.38 -1.31 -11.90
N ALA A 138 14.32 -1.97 -11.44
CA ALA A 138 14.20 -3.43 -11.47
C ALA A 138 12.73 -3.86 -11.58
N PRO A 139 12.44 -5.09 -12.06
CA PRO A 139 11.07 -5.58 -12.10
C PRO A 139 10.42 -5.58 -10.72
N VAL A 140 9.15 -5.17 -10.66
CA VAL A 140 8.37 -5.07 -9.42
C VAL A 140 7.48 -6.29 -9.24
N THR A 141 7.44 -6.81 -8.02
CA THR A 141 6.46 -7.83 -7.59
C THR A 141 5.65 -7.26 -6.42
N ALA A 142 4.33 -7.43 -6.43
CA ALA A 142 3.47 -6.99 -5.34
C ALA A 142 2.42 -8.07 -4.98
N ILE A 143 1.85 -7.93 -3.77
CA ILE A 143 0.70 -8.73 -3.33
C ILE A 143 -0.53 -7.84 -3.41
N ALA A 144 -1.65 -8.37 -3.93
CA ALA A 144 -2.92 -7.67 -3.96
C ALA A 144 -4.07 -8.55 -3.44
N GLU A 145 -5.02 -7.91 -2.76
CA GLU A 145 -6.26 -8.57 -2.35
C GLU A 145 -7.09 -8.98 -3.57
N LYS A 146 -7.69 -10.18 -3.52
CA LYS A 146 -8.59 -10.64 -4.57
C LYS A 146 -9.86 -9.80 -4.58
N LEU A 147 -10.14 -9.18 -5.71
CA LEU A 147 -11.37 -8.44 -5.94
C LEU A 147 -12.47 -9.38 -6.44
N GLU A 148 -13.70 -9.11 -6.03
CA GLU A 148 -14.90 -9.76 -6.57
C GLU A 148 -15.61 -8.82 -7.57
N PRO A 149 -16.02 -9.31 -8.73
CA PRO A 149 -15.88 -10.68 -9.24
C PRO A 149 -14.45 -10.98 -9.74
N GLU A 150 -14.05 -12.26 -9.74
CA GLU A 150 -12.70 -12.71 -10.13
C GLU A 150 -12.21 -12.13 -11.47
N ARG A 151 -13.08 -12.01 -12.48
CA ARG A 151 -12.77 -11.36 -13.76
C ARG A 151 -12.29 -9.91 -13.62
N LEU A 152 -12.72 -9.21 -12.58
CA LEU A 152 -12.25 -7.86 -12.30
C LEU A 152 -10.83 -7.90 -11.75
N PHE A 153 -10.55 -8.85 -10.87
CA PHE A 153 -9.19 -9.09 -10.37
C PHE A 153 -8.23 -9.42 -11.52
N ASP A 154 -8.61 -10.36 -12.41
CA ASP A 154 -7.79 -10.74 -13.57
C ASP A 154 -7.45 -9.53 -14.44
N ARG A 155 -8.43 -8.65 -14.67
CA ARG A 155 -8.22 -7.43 -15.45
C ARG A 155 -7.25 -6.45 -14.77
N PHE A 156 -7.28 -6.35 -13.44
CA PHE A 156 -6.29 -5.56 -12.70
C PHE A 156 -4.91 -6.19 -12.75
N VAL A 157 -4.81 -7.50 -12.69
CA VAL A 157 -3.54 -8.22 -12.87
C VAL A 157 -2.96 -7.97 -14.26
N GLU A 158 -3.77 -8.10 -15.31
CA GLU A 158 -3.38 -7.78 -16.70
C GLU A 158 -2.93 -6.32 -16.85
N TYR A 159 -3.69 -5.40 -16.27
CA TYR A 159 -3.33 -3.98 -16.24
C TYR A 159 -1.97 -3.74 -15.61
N ARG A 160 -1.74 -4.27 -14.40
CA ARG A 160 -0.47 -4.11 -13.71
C ARG A 160 0.69 -4.82 -14.41
N ALA A 161 0.41 -5.97 -15.02
CA ALA A 161 1.39 -6.66 -15.87
C ALA A 161 1.82 -5.81 -17.06
N SER A 162 0.91 -5.06 -17.69
CA SER A 162 1.25 -4.12 -18.77
C SER A 162 2.14 -2.95 -18.32
N LEU A 163 2.19 -2.67 -17.02
CA LEU A 163 3.07 -1.67 -16.40
C LEU A 163 4.40 -2.26 -15.88
N GLY A 164 4.66 -3.54 -16.13
CA GLY A 164 5.88 -4.21 -15.67
C GLY A 164 5.80 -4.79 -14.25
N LEU A 165 4.60 -4.84 -13.65
CA LEU A 165 4.39 -5.35 -12.31
C LEU A 165 3.87 -6.80 -12.33
N ARG A 166 4.46 -7.66 -11.51
CA ARG A 166 3.94 -9.00 -11.23
C ARG A 166 3.10 -8.97 -9.97
N ILE A 167 1.87 -9.48 -10.03
CA ILE A 167 0.94 -9.49 -8.90
C ILE A 167 0.65 -10.91 -8.45
N TYR A 168 0.84 -11.15 -7.16
CA TYR A 168 0.37 -12.36 -6.49
C TYR A 168 -0.88 -12.07 -5.66
N PRO A 169 -1.90 -12.92 -5.71
CA PRO A 169 -3.08 -12.75 -4.86
C PRO A 169 -2.75 -12.98 -3.38
N LEU A 170 -3.30 -12.15 -2.51
CA LEU A 170 -3.22 -12.33 -1.06
C LEU A 170 -3.80 -13.71 -0.68
N GLY A 171 -3.11 -14.42 0.21
CA GLY A 171 -3.50 -15.77 0.61
C GLY A 171 -3.04 -16.89 -0.34
N GLN A 172 -2.29 -16.57 -1.40
CA GLN A 172 -1.66 -17.59 -2.23
C GLN A 172 -0.67 -18.42 -1.40
N LYS A 173 -0.79 -19.75 -1.51
CA LYS A 173 0.15 -20.65 -0.82
C LYS A 173 1.60 -20.37 -1.22
N ASN A 174 2.49 -20.39 -0.24
CA ASN A 174 3.92 -20.20 -0.44
C ASN A 174 4.36 -18.85 -1.03
N VAL A 175 3.49 -17.82 -1.07
CA VAL A 175 3.83 -16.52 -1.63
C VAL A 175 5.09 -15.92 -1.00
N MET A 176 5.25 -16.02 0.31
CA MET A 176 6.45 -15.52 1.01
C MET A 176 7.74 -16.23 0.60
N ASN A 177 7.67 -17.54 0.28
CA ASN A 177 8.81 -18.27 -0.27
C ASN A 177 9.15 -17.80 -1.68
N THR A 178 8.13 -17.55 -2.50
CA THR A 178 8.30 -17.01 -3.85
C THR A 178 8.96 -15.63 -3.81
N LEU A 179 8.46 -14.72 -2.95
CA LEU A 179 9.03 -13.38 -2.80
C LEU A 179 10.48 -13.42 -2.30
N ALA A 180 10.79 -14.30 -1.34
CA ALA A 180 12.15 -14.47 -0.86
C ALA A 180 13.09 -14.99 -1.96
N SER A 181 12.62 -15.88 -2.83
CA SER A 181 13.37 -16.36 -3.99
C SER A 181 13.59 -15.25 -5.01
N GLU A 182 12.57 -14.48 -5.34
CA GLU A 182 12.66 -13.36 -6.29
C GLU A 182 13.61 -12.25 -5.81
N LEU A 183 13.63 -11.95 -4.50
CA LEU A 183 14.58 -11.01 -3.92
C LEU A 183 16.03 -11.51 -4.10
N ARG A 184 16.32 -12.74 -3.70
CA ARG A 184 17.69 -13.28 -3.70
C ARG A 184 18.24 -13.59 -5.09
N ASN A 185 17.39 -14.12 -5.98
CA ASN A 185 17.86 -14.69 -7.24
C ASN A 185 17.65 -13.77 -8.44
N ASP A 186 16.61 -12.93 -8.37
CA ASP A 186 16.21 -12.08 -9.50
C ASP A 186 16.46 -10.58 -9.23
N ASN A 187 16.99 -10.24 -8.05
CA ASN A 187 17.26 -8.86 -7.64
C ASN A 187 16.03 -7.93 -7.86
N ARG A 188 14.83 -8.42 -7.54
CA ARG A 188 13.56 -7.71 -7.78
C ARG A 188 13.24 -6.72 -6.68
N MET A 189 12.37 -5.77 -7.00
CA MET A 189 11.68 -4.98 -6.00
C MET A 189 10.39 -5.70 -5.57
N VAL A 190 10.20 -5.89 -4.27
CA VAL A 190 8.97 -6.43 -3.69
C VAL A 190 8.21 -5.30 -3.02
N ALA A 191 7.06 -4.90 -3.58
CA ALA A 191 6.24 -3.81 -3.06
C ALA A 191 5.10 -4.35 -2.18
N LEU A 192 5.01 -3.86 -0.94
CA LEU A 192 4.05 -4.28 0.06
C LEU A 192 3.32 -3.06 0.66
N VAL A 193 2.00 -3.00 0.48
CA VAL A 193 1.18 -2.03 1.20
C VAL A 193 1.07 -2.50 2.64
N SER A 194 1.56 -1.71 3.60
CA SER A 194 1.90 -2.19 4.94
C SER A 194 1.38 -1.33 6.09
N ASP A 195 0.45 -0.41 5.84
CA ASP A 195 -0.06 0.49 6.88
C ASP A 195 -1.20 -0.10 7.73
N ARG A 196 -1.70 -1.31 7.40
CA ARG A 196 -2.83 -1.92 8.11
C ARG A 196 -2.83 -3.44 8.05
N ASP A 197 -2.89 -4.09 9.22
CA ASP A 197 -3.20 -5.50 9.38
C ASP A 197 -4.02 -5.71 10.65
N LEU A 198 -5.32 -5.94 10.51
CA LEU A 198 -6.23 -6.16 11.63
C LEU A 198 -6.41 -7.66 11.98
N THR A 199 -5.54 -8.50 11.46
CA THR A 199 -5.51 -9.92 11.85
C THR A 199 -4.83 -10.12 13.21
N ALA A 200 -5.00 -11.29 13.80
CA ALA A 200 -4.29 -11.69 15.02
C ALA A 200 -2.76 -11.75 14.85
N HIS A 201 -2.27 -11.78 13.61
CA HIS A 201 -0.85 -11.88 13.29
C HIS A 201 -0.20 -10.51 13.01
N GLY A 202 -0.99 -9.44 12.96
CA GLY A 202 -0.48 -8.08 12.81
C GLY A 202 0.39 -7.66 13.99
N ILE A 203 1.49 -6.99 13.71
CA ILE A 203 2.40 -6.45 14.72
C ILE A 203 1.81 -5.17 15.28
N GLU A 204 1.67 -5.11 16.60
CA GLU A 204 1.22 -3.90 17.28
C GLU A 204 2.32 -2.84 17.28
N VAL A 205 1.97 -1.64 16.81
CA VAL A 205 2.86 -0.48 16.71
C VAL A 205 2.18 0.76 17.25
N ASP A 206 2.99 1.72 17.67
CA ASP A 206 2.55 3.09 17.96
C ASP A 206 2.46 3.87 16.64
N PHE A 207 1.31 4.51 16.40
CA PHE A 207 1.06 5.26 15.20
C PHE A 207 0.18 6.49 15.49
N PHE A 208 0.74 7.68 15.34
CA PHE A 208 0.11 8.93 15.76
C PHE A 208 -0.40 8.91 17.22
N GLY A 209 0.41 8.35 18.13
CA GLY A 209 0.13 8.32 19.56
C GLY A 209 -0.89 7.26 20.03
N GLU A 210 -1.45 6.47 19.12
CA GLU A 210 -2.36 5.37 19.44
C GLU A 210 -1.86 4.04 18.86
N LYS A 211 -2.36 2.91 19.39
CA LYS A 211 -1.98 1.57 18.91
C LYS A 211 -2.77 1.16 17.67
N THR A 212 -2.03 0.60 16.69
CA THR A 212 -2.59 -0.09 15.52
C THR A 212 -1.81 -1.38 15.27
N ARG A 213 -2.21 -2.15 14.24
CA ARG A 213 -1.46 -3.32 13.79
C ARG A 213 -1.05 -3.18 12.33
N MET A 214 0.22 -3.52 12.05
CA MET A 214 0.81 -3.53 10.70
C MET A 214 1.35 -4.92 10.34
N PRO A 215 1.45 -5.26 9.03
CA PRO A 215 1.90 -6.58 8.61
C PRO A 215 3.38 -6.85 8.95
N ALA A 216 3.67 -8.03 9.46
CA ALA A 216 5.04 -8.51 9.71
C ALA A 216 5.83 -8.85 8.44
N GLY A 217 5.17 -8.89 7.28
CA GLY A 217 5.70 -9.48 6.04
C GLY A 217 7.02 -8.89 5.58
N ALA A 218 7.17 -7.57 5.60
CA ALA A 218 8.39 -6.88 5.18
C ALA A 218 9.57 -7.22 6.09
N ALA A 219 9.40 -7.11 7.42
CA ALA A 219 10.43 -7.43 8.39
C ALA A 219 10.84 -8.92 8.30
N SER A 220 9.86 -9.81 8.17
CA SER A 220 10.11 -11.24 7.99
C SER A 220 10.92 -11.57 6.73
N LEU A 221 10.61 -10.92 5.60
CA LEU A 221 11.37 -11.07 4.36
C LEU A 221 12.79 -10.52 4.50
N ALA A 222 12.95 -9.34 5.09
CA ALA A 222 14.25 -8.72 5.30
C ALA A 222 15.16 -9.60 6.17
N LEU A 223 14.69 -10.07 7.32
CA LEU A 223 15.44 -10.97 8.19
C LEU A 223 15.80 -12.28 7.48
N ARG A 224 14.94 -12.78 6.64
CA ARG A 224 15.16 -14.02 5.90
C ARG A 224 16.13 -13.87 4.75
N THR A 225 16.09 -12.76 4.00
CA THR A 225 16.79 -12.61 2.71
C THR A 225 18.01 -11.70 2.80
N GLY A 226 18.08 -10.83 3.80
CA GLY A 226 19.05 -9.75 3.86
C GLY A 226 18.70 -8.55 2.97
N ALA A 227 17.55 -8.58 2.28
CA ALA A 227 17.10 -7.45 1.46
C ALA A 227 16.71 -6.26 2.35
N PRO A 228 17.16 -5.03 2.04
CA PRO A 228 16.79 -3.85 2.81
C PRO A 228 15.31 -3.51 2.65
N ILE A 229 14.70 -3.01 3.73
CA ILE A 229 13.36 -2.41 3.69
C ILE A 229 13.51 -0.92 3.45
N LEU A 230 12.84 -0.41 2.44
CA LEU A 230 12.76 1.00 2.07
C LEU A 230 11.30 1.46 2.23
N PRO A 231 10.97 2.20 3.30
CA PRO A 231 9.66 2.81 3.41
C PRO A 231 9.49 3.93 2.39
N LEU A 232 8.30 3.99 1.76
CA LEU A 232 7.93 5.04 0.81
C LEU A 232 6.69 5.77 1.29
N THR A 233 6.64 7.07 1.03
CA THR A 233 5.42 7.87 1.09
C THR A 233 5.16 8.52 -0.25
N LEU A 234 3.89 8.66 -0.61
CA LEU A 234 3.46 9.01 -1.96
C LEU A 234 2.47 10.17 -1.90
N TRP A 235 2.59 11.15 -2.80
CA TRP A 235 1.65 12.26 -2.87
C TRP A 235 1.49 12.76 -4.30
N TYR A 236 0.62 13.75 -4.48
CA TYR A 236 0.49 14.47 -5.73
C TYR A 236 0.96 15.92 -5.59
N GLU A 237 1.73 16.38 -6.55
CA GLU A 237 2.12 17.78 -6.67
C GLU A 237 1.77 18.30 -8.07
N GLY A 238 0.78 19.19 -8.14
CA GLY A 238 0.25 19.63 -9.42
C GLY A 238 -0.18 18.45 -10.31
N PRO A 239 0.35 18.29 -11.53
CA PRO A 239 0.02 17.16 -12.40
C PRO A 239 0.79 15.87 -12.07
N ASN A 240 1.82 15.95 -11.23
CA ASN A 240 2.77 14.87 -10.99
C ASN A 240 2.37 13.99 -9.81
N ALA A 241 2.70 12.70 -9.90
CA ALA A 241 2.82 11.83 -8.75
C ALA A 241 4.24 11.93 -8.20
N CYS A 242 4.35 11.92 -6.88
CA CYS A 242 5.61 12.06 -6.17
C CYS A 242 5.80 10.91 -5.18
N ALA A 243 7.05 10.55 -4.92
CA ALA A 243 7.45 9.61 -3.89
C ALA A 243 8.67 10.13 -3.12
N GLU A 244 8.71 9.87 -1.83
CA GLU A 244 9.93 9.93 -1.02
C GLU A 244 10.29 8.53 -0.55
N ILE A 245 11.53 8.13 -0.80
CA ILE A 245 12.11 6.93 -0.20
C ILE A 245 12.77 7.35 1.11
N HIS A 246 12.24 6.85 2.22
CA HIS A 246 12.83 7.10 3.54
C HIS A 246 14.10 6.26 3.75
N PRO A 247 14.95 6.62 4.72
CA PRO A 247 16.13 5.84 5.06
C PRO A 247 15.81 4.35 5.26
N PRO A 248 16.70 3.44 4.87
CA PRO A 248 16.49 2.01 5.07
C PRO A 248 16.23 1.66 6.53
N VAL A 249 15.30 0.74 6.76
CA VAL A 249 15.02 0.22 8.12
C VAL A 249 16.25 -0.48 8.67
N THR A 250 16.63 -0.11 9.87
CA THR A 250 17.78 -0.70 10.56
C THR A 250 17.41 -2.06 11.13
N VAL A 251 18.16 -3.10 10.77
CA VAL A 251 18.06 -4.42 11.42
C VAL A 251 18.70 -4.34 12.79
N PRO A 252 18.01 -4.71 13.90
CA PRO A 252 18.58 -4.65 15.23
C PRO A 252 19.85 -5.51 15.38
N THR A 253 20.82 -5.00 16.11
CA THR A 253 22.07 -5.75 16.37
C THR A 253 21.76 -7.07 17.07
N GLY A 254 22.30 -8.16 16.54
CA GLY A 254 22.07 -9.52 17.06
C GLY A 254 20.74 -10.14 16.65
N ALA A 255 19.96 -9.47 15.79
CA ALA A 255 18.75 -10.07 15.22
C ALA A 255 19.10 -11.34 14.39
N PRO A 256 18.30 -12.41 14.50
CA PRO A 256 18.52 -13.61 13.70
C PRO A 256 18.24 -13.33 12.22
N VAL A 257 19.10 -13.88 11.36
CA VAL A 257 18.98 -13.72 9.89
C VAL A 257 19.08 -15.06 9.18
N GLY A 258 18.55 -15.15 7.96
CA GLY A 258 18.54 -16.36 7.13
C GLY A 258 17.23 -17.15 7.21
N ASP A 259 17.18 -18.29 6.52
CA ASP A 259 15.95 -19.07 6.35
C ASP A 259 15.38 -19.62 7.66
N ASP A 260 16.23 -19.87 8.67
CA ASP A 260 15.82 -20.37 9.98
C ASP A 260 15.61 -19.24 11.04
N ALA A 261 15.74 -17.97 10.64
CA ALA A 261 15.61 -16.83 11.54
C ALA A 261 14.34 -16.87 12.39
N ARG A 262 13.22 -17.30 11.81
CA ARG A 262 11.91 -17.36 12.48
C ARG A 262 11.90 -18.23 13.74
N ASN A 263 12.73 -19.25 13.78
CA ASN A 263 12.79 -20.23 14.89
C ASN A 263 13.81 -19.83 15.97
N GLN A 264 14.49 -18.69 15.81
CA GLN A 264 15.56 -18.27 16.71
C GLN A 264 15.07 -17.26 17.75
N PRO A 265 15.67 -17.23 18.95
CA PRO A 265 15.40 -16.20 19.95
C PRO A 265 15.66 -14.78 19.39
N GLY A 266 14.85 -13.81 19.80
CA GLY A 266 14.97 -12.40 19.36
C GLY A 266 14.31 -12.09 18.02
N TYR A 267 13.77 -13.10 17.28
CA TYR A 267 13.09 -12.86 16.02
C TYR A 267 11.85 -11.96 16.16
N ALA A 268 11.00 -12.26 17.14
CA ALA A 268 9.77 -11.48 17.35
C ALA A 268 10.08 -10.02 17.69
N ASP A 269 11.09 -9.79 18.54
CA ASP A 269 11.53 -8.44 18.92
C ASP A 269 12.11 -7.68 17.72
N ALA A 270 12.89 -8.35 16.87
CA ALA A 270 13.44 -7.77 15.66
C ALA A 270 12.32 -7.39 14.68
N VAL A 271 11.34 -8.28 14.44
CA VAL A 271 10.18 -8.00 13.60
C VAL A 271 9.39 -6.82 14.14
N SER A 272 9.12 -6.78 15.45
CA SER A 272 8.40 -5.68 16.09
C SER A 272 9.12 -4.35 15.93
N ASN A 273 10.43 -4.32 16.22
CA ASN A 273 11.24 -3.11 16.09
C ASN A 273 11.28 -2.60 14.63
N MET A 274 11.53 -3.48 13.68
CA MET A 274 11.59 -3.10 12.26
C MET A 274 10.22 -2.63 11.74
N THR A 275 9.12 -3.24 12.19
CA THR A 275 7.77 -2.80 11.84
C THR A 275 7.44 -1.44 12.44
N GLN A 276 7.91 -1.15 13.67
CA GLN A 276 7.77 0.18 14.27
C GLN A 276 8.52 1.25 13.46
N GLN A 277 9.73 0.98 13.00
CA GLN A 277 10.47 1.92 12.15
C GLN A 277 9.73 2.22 10.84
N VAL A 278 9.06 1.22 10.25
CA VAL A 278 8.18 1.43 9.07
C VAL A 278 7.02 2.34 9.45
N ALA A 279 6.37 2.11 10.59
CA ALA A 279 5.27 2.95 11.08
C ALA A 279 5.72 4.41 11.30
N ASP A 280 6.90 4.62 11.88
CA ASP A 280 7.46 5.94 12.12
C ASP A 280 7.72 6.70 10.80
N ALA A 281 8.28 6.02 9.80
CA ALA A 281 8.49 6.59 8.47
C ALA A 281 7.16 6.96 7.78
N PHE A 282 6.15 6.08 7.88
CA PHE A 282 4.81 6.37 7.36
C PHE A 282 4.15 7.54 8.08
N ALA A 283 4.26 7.59 9.41
CA ALA A 283 3.69 8.68 10.19
C ALA A 283 4.27 10.04 9.77
N LYS A 284 5.59 10.11 9.54
CA LYS A 284 6.25 11.32 9.03
C LYS A 284 5.66 11.77 7.69
N GLY A 285 5.68 10.92 6.67
CA GLY A 285 5.23 11.33 5.34
C GLY A 285 3.72 11.54 5.22
N ILE A 286 2.90 10.79 5.99
CA ILE A 286 1.45 11.02 6.06
C ILE A 286 1.16 12.38 6.72
N ALA A 287 1.91 12.77 7.77
CA ALA A 287 1.74 14.09 8.39
C ALA A 287 2.12 15.24 7.44
N GLU A 288 3.10 15.03 6.56
CA GLU A 288 3.51 16.02 5.54
C GLU A 288 2.48 16.11 4.40
N HIS A 289 1.82 15.00 4.02
CA HIS A 289 0.87 14.92 2.90
C HIS A 289 -0.43 14.20 3.30
N PRO A 290 -1.18 14.69 4.28
CA PRO A 290 -2.30 13.96 4.88
C PRO A 290 -3.46 13.73 3.91
N THR A 291 -3.66 14.60 2.92
CA THR A 291 -4.74 14.49 1.93
C THR A 291 -4.50 13.40 0.89
N ASP A 292 -3.28 12.89 0.80
CA ASP A 292 -2.94 11.80 -0.11
C ASP A 292 -3.04 10.42 0.55
N TRP A 293 -3.28 10.34 1.85
CA TRP A 293 -3.51 9.09 2.55
C TRP A 293 -4.98 8.66 2.46
N HIS A 294 -5.23 7.55 1.77
CA HIS A 294 -6.57 7.10 1.38
C HIS A 294 -7.23 6.17 2.40
N MET A 295 -7.01 6.41 3.70
CA MET A 295 -7.49 5.52 4.76
C MET A 295 -8.94 5.85 5.18
N MET A 296 -9.91 5.31 4.45
CA MET A 296 -11.34 5.39 4.72
C MET A 296 -11.87 4.26 5.62
N GLN A 297 -10.98 3.46 6.18
CA GLN A 297 -11.30 2.30 7.01
C GLN A 297 -10.79 2.52 8.44
N LYS A 298 -11.37 1.79 9.39
CA LYS A 298 -10.86 1.73 10.75
C LYS A 298 -9.45 1.18 10.75
N LEU A 299 -8.57 1.79 11.49
CA LEU A 299 -7.15 1.45 11.57
C LEU A 299 -6.72 1.20 13.02
N TRP A 300 -7.01 2.14 13.93
CA TRP A 300 -6.58 2.06 15.32
C TRP A 300 -7.40 1.05 16.11
N LEU A 301 -6.75 0.38 17.05
CA LEU A 301 -7.38 -0.64 17.89
C LEU A 301 -8.55 -0.07 18.71
N ALA A 302 -8.45 1.20 19.12
CA ALA A 302 -9.52 1.91 19.82
C ALA A 302 -10.82 2.07 18.99
N ASP A 303 -10.75 1.97 17.66
CA ASP A 303 -11.92 2.09 16.78
C ASP A 303 -12.56 0.72 16.47
N LEU A 304 -11.90 -0.37 16.85
CA LEU A 304 -12.33 -1.72 16.52
C LEU A 304 -13.27 -2.27 17.59
N ASP A 305 -14.07 -3.23 17.19
CA ASP A 305 -14.92 -4.00 18.07
C ASP A 305 -14.02 -4.97 18.86
N GLN A 306 -13.86 -4.71 20.15
CA GLN A 306 -12.95 -5.45 21.03
C GLN A 306 -13.35 -6.93 21.15
N GLU A 307 -14.65 -7.26 21.09
CA GLU A 307 -15.11 -8.67 21.13
C GLU A 307 -14.68 -9.41 19.86
N LYS A 308 -14.75 -8.75 18.69
CA LYS A 308 -14.30 -9.35 17.43
C LYS A 308 -12.78 -9.48 17.36
N LEU A 309 -12.03 -8.53 17.91
CA LEU A 309 -10.58 -8.63 18.03
C LEU A 309 -10.18 -9.83 18.89
N ALA A 310 -10.75 -9.94 20.07
CA ALA A 310 -10.50 -11.06 20.97
C ALA A 310 -10.86 -12.41 20.34
N ALA A 311 -11.98 -12.49 19.58
CA ALA A 311 -12.37 -13.69 18.86
C ALA A 311 -11.38 -14.06 17.74
N SER A 312 -10.82 -13.05 17.03
CA SER A 312 -9.81 -13.27 15.99
C SER A 312 -8.48 -13.74 16.58
N ASP A 313 -8.08 -13.19 17.73
CA ASP A 313 -6.86 -13.55 18.44
C ASP A 313 -6.93 -15.00 18.94
N VAL A 314 -8.09 -15.45 19.45
CA VAL A 314 -8.34 -16.84 19.88
C VAL A 314 -8.34 -17.80 18.68
N ALA A 315 -8.90 -17.40 17.55
CA ALA A 315 -8.92 -18.22 16.32
C ALA A 315 -7.52 -18.34 15.69
N GLY A 316 -6.72 -17.27 15.73
CA GLY A 316 -5.32 -17.25 15.26
C GLY A 316 -4.39 -18.09 16.12
N GLY A 317 -4.58 -18.07 17.46
CA GLY A 317 -3.78 -18.87 18.42
C GLY A 317 -3.97 -20.39 18.29
N ARG A 318 -5.10 -20.85 17.76
CA ARG A 318 -5.34 -22.31 17.54
C ARG A 318 -4.69 -22.87 16.27
N GLY A 319 -4.22 -22.00 15.36
CA GLY A 319 -3.56 -22.43 14.13
C GLY A 319 -2.08 -22.79 14.28
N THR A 320 -1.47 -22.50 15.43
CA THR A 320 -0.04 -22.76 15.68
C THR A 320 0.25 -24.09 16.39
N GLU A 321 -0.77 -24.81 16.89
CA GLU A 321 -0.59 -26.10 17.61
C GLU A 321 -0.85 -27.37 16.76
N GLY A 322 -1.13 -27.24 15.47
CA GLY A 322 -1.50 -28.36 14.60
C GLY A 322 -0.65 -28.50 13.35
N GLY A 323 0.65 -28.75 13.48
CA GLY A 323 1.52 -29.01 12.33
C GLY A 323 2.85 -29.64 12.72
N GLN A 324 2.80 -30.93 13.11
CA GLN A 324 3.99 -31.81 13.09
C GLN A 324 4.35 -32.20 11.67
#